data_2fb1b39b16ced2c4a2cf58b6d281f11f
#
_entry.id   2fb1b39b16ced2c4a2cf58b6d281f11f
#
_cell.length_a   1.000
_cell.length_b   1.000
_cell.length_c   1.000
_cell.angle_alpha   90.00
_cell.angle_beta   90.00
_cell.angle_gamma   90.00
#
_symmetry.space_group_name_H-M   'P 1'
#
loop_
_entity.id
_entity.type
_entity.pdbx_description
1 polymer ?
#
loop_
_entity_poly.entity_id
_entity_poly.type
_entity_poly.pdbx_seq_one_letter_code
_entity_poly.pdbx_strand_id
1 'polypeptide(L)'
;MLNQLLINVDSINDIIRADSLNGVRIIVVLTFIAFMFFCTYLFKNSRKHRIKILTKRNEAITPQEFFKIRKRVTGKRRTSTFDNEFDGVYIIYNITKDMYYVGQSKHVMARVNSHLTGHGNGDVYADYKYGDEFEITLIPLKESGYSSLNAMEKDTIDMYDAYTKGYNRTRGNE
;
A
#
# COMPACT_ATOMS: atom_id res chain seq x y z
N MET A 1 -51.89 7.33 -51.76
CA MET A 1 -50.77 6.35 -51.82
C MET A 1 -49.42 7.06 -51.60
N LEU A 2 -49.09 8.14 -52.24
CA LEU A 2 -47.79 8.85 -52.03
C LEU A 2 -47.56 9.36 -50.58
N ASN A 3 -48.60 9.93 -49.94
CA ASN A 3 -48.48 10.43 -48.54
C ASN A 3 -48.27 9.34 -47.51
N GLN A 4 -48.74 8.13 -47.69
CA GLN A 4 -48.47 7.01 -46.79
C GLN A 4 -47.04 6.47 -46.96
N LEU A 5 -46.48 6.51 -48.17
CA LEU A 5 -45.08 6.17 -48.41
C LEU A 5 -44.11 7.18 -47.82
N LEU A 6 -44.40 8.46 -47.87
CA LEU A 6 -43.58 9.55 -47.24
C LEU A 6 -43.55 9.42 -45.68
N ILE A 7 -44.67 9.12 -45.05
CA ILE A 7 -44.76 8.89 -43.62
C ILE A 7 -43.90 7.66 -43.20
N ASN A 8 -43.83 6.65 -44.04
CA ASN A 8 -43.03 5.45 -43.76
C ASN A 8 -41.52 5.69 -43.87
N VAL A 9 -41.09 6.53 -44.79
CA VAL A 9 -39.67 6.93 -44.96
C VAL A 9 -39.18 7.79 -43.83
N ASP A 10 -39.97 8.74 -43.34
CA ASP A 10 -39.63 9.61 -42.19
C ASP A 10 -39.50 8.77 -40.89
N SER A 11 -40.44 7.84 -40.67
CA SER A 11 -40.36 6.88 -39.54
C SER A 11 -39.12 6.00 -39.55
N ILE A 12 -38.69 5.54 -40.71
CA ILE A 12 -37.45 4.72 -40.85
C ILE A 12 -36.22 5.57 -40.59
N ASN A 13 -36.18 6.80 -41.09
CA ASN A 13 -35.07 7.74 -40.82
C ASN A 13 -34.97 8.10 -39.33
N ASP A 14 -36.06 8.27 -38.63
CA ASP A 14 -36.09 8.53 -37.20
C ASP A 14 -35.57 7.31 -36.38
N ILE A 15 -35.92 6.08 -36.76
CA ILE A 15 -35.42 4.85 -36.16
C ILE A 15 -33.90 4.74 -36.37
N ILE A 16 -33.41 4.92 -37.59
CA ILE A 16 -31.97 4.86 -37.91
C ILE A 16 -31.19 5.91 -37.13
N ARG A 17 -31.75 7.12 -36.98
CA ARG A 17 -31.16 8.22 -36.21
C ARG A 17 -31.11 7.93 -34.72
N ALA A 18 -32.15 7.31 -34.17
CA ALA A 18 -32.21 6.90 -32.79
C ALA A 18 -31.18 5.77 -32.47
N ASP A 19 -31.02 4.82 -33.37
CA ASP A 19 -30.04 3.73 -33.21
C ASP A 19 -28.59 4.25 -33.30
N SER A 20 -28.31 5.17 -34.19
CA SER A 20 -26.99 5.80 -34.29
C SER A 20 -26.63 6.63 -33.04
N LEU A 21 -27.60 7.34 -32.47
CA LEU A 21 -27.44 8.12 -31.24
C LEU A 21 -27.20 7.19 -30.03
N ASN A 22 -27.88 6.05 -29.98
CA ASN A 22 -27.66 5.04 -28.92
C ASN A 22 -26.26 4.41 -29.05
N GLY A 23 -25.80 4.11 -30.25
CA GLY A 23 -24.46 3.63 -30.52
C GLY A 23 -23.37 4.62 -30.05
N VAL A 24 -23.53 5.90 -30.36
CA VAL A 24 -22.61 6.95 -29.91
C VAL A 24 -22.60 7.07 -28.37
N ARG A 25 -23.76 7.02 -27.71
CA ARG A 25 -23.86 7.05 -26.25
C ARG A 25 -23.12 5.88 -25.61
N ILE A 26 -23.28 4.67 -26.14
CA ILE A 26 -22.59 3.47 -25.65
C ILE A 26 -21.08 3.64 -25.77
N ILE A 27 -20.58 4.12 -26.92
CA ILE A 27 -19.14 4.37 -27.12
C ILE A 27 -18.60 5.38 -26.10
N VAL A 28 -19.32 6.50 -25.88
CA VAL A 28 -18.92 7.52 -24.90
C VAL A 28 -18.86 6.94 -23.48
N VAL A 29 -19.82 6.12 -23.09
CA VAL A 29 -19.81 5.47 -21.76
C VAL A 29 -18.63 4.52 -21.64
N LEU A 30 -18.37 3.69 -22.64
CA LEU A 30 -17.24 2.73 -22.61
C LEU A 30 -15.89 3.44 -22.58
N THR A 31 -15.72 4.53 -23.34
CA THR A 31 -14.49 5.33 -23.32
C THR A 31 -14.29 6.00 -21.96
N PHE A 32 -15.35 6.49 -21.32
CA PHE A 32 -15.28 7.06 -19.98
C PHE A 32 -14.89 6.02 -18.94
N ILE A 33 -15.48 4.82 -18.99
CA ILE A 33 -15.12 3.70 -18.11
C ILE A 33 -13.65 3.31 -18.31
N ALA A 34 -13.20 3.16 -19.55
CA ALA A 34 -11.79 2.85 -19.85
C ALA A 34 -10.83 3.93 -19.32
N PHE A 35 -11.21 5.21 -19.48
CA PHE A 35 -10.45 6.34 -18.94
C PHE A 35 -10.37 6.31 -17.41
N MET A 36 -11.47 5.99 -16.71
CA MET A 36 -11.48 5.83 -15.25
C MET A 36 -10.55 4.69 -14.79
N PHE A 37 -10.57 3.53 -15.48
CA PHE A 37 -9.63 2.44 -15.21
C PHE A 37 -8.18 2.85 -15.45
N PHE A 38 -7.91 3.59 -16.51
CA PHE A 38 -6.58 4.09 -16.81
C PHE A 38 -6.09 5.08 -15.72
N CYS A 39 -6.94 6.00 -15.29
CA CYS A 39 -6.61 6.92 -14.19
C CYS A 39 -6.32 6.18 -12.87
N THR A 40 -7.14 5.18 -12.51
CA THR A 40 -6.90 4.38 -11.30
C THR A 40 -5.61 3.58 -11.38
N TYR A 41 -5.29 3.03 -12.56
CA TYR A 41 -4.02 2.35 -12.81
C TYR A 41 -2.81 3.29 -12.63
N LEU A 42 -2.85 4.49 -13.23
CA LEU A 42 -1.78 5.49 -13.07
C LEU A 42 -1.60 5.91 -11.61
N PHE A 43 -2.70 6.11 -10.89
CA PHE A 43 -2.67 6.50 -9.48
C PHE A 43 -2.03 5.40 -8.62
N LYS A 44 -2.41 4.14 -8.84
CA LYS A 44 -1.85 2.98 -8.14
C LYS A 44 -0.36 2.82 -8.42
N ASN A 45 0.06 2.99 -9.67
CA ASN A 45 1.46 2.90 -10.08
C ASN A 45 2.32 4.02 -9.47
N SER A 46 1.79 5.24 -9.42
CA SER A 46 2.46 6.39 -8.78
C SER A 46 2.69 6.17 -7.28
N ARG A 47 1.71 5.58 -6.57
CA ARG A 47 1.85 5.26 -5.13
C ARG A 47 2.92 4.20 -4.88
N LYS A 48 2.92 3.12 -5.65
CA LYS A 48 3.96 2.08 -5.59
C LYS A 48 5.36 2.66 -5.85
N HIS A 49 5.48 3.54 -6.83
CA HIS A 49 6.75 4.21 -7.12
C HIS A 49 7.23 5.06 -5.95
N ARG A 50 6.33 5.78 -5.27
CA ARG A 50 6.66 6.57 -4.07
C ARG A 50 7.21 5.69 -2.95
N ILE A 51 6.53 4.59 -2.61
CA ILE A 51 7.01 3.65 -1.57
C ILE A 51 8.38 3.10 -1.95
N LYS A 52 8.59 2.71 -3.21
CA LYS A 52 9.90 2.22 -3.69
C LYS A 52 11.03 3.23 -3.48
N ILE A 53 10.77 4.52 -3.74
CA ILE A 53 11.75 5.60 -3.48
C ILE A 53 12.02 5.73 -1.98
N LEU A 54 10.96 5.74 -1.16
CA LEU A 54 11.09 5.85 0.28
C LEU A 54 11.88 4.69 0.87
N THR A 55 11.61 3.46 0.47
CA THR A 55 12.35 2.28 0.93
C THR A 55 13.81 2.35 0.50
N LYS A 56 14.09 2.75 -0.74
CA LYS A 56 15.47 2.89 -1.22
C LYS A 56 16.26 3.99 -0.48
N ARG A 57 15.57 5.03 -0.03
CA ARG A 57 16.18 6.14 0.75
C ARG A 57 16.49 5.73 2.19
N ASN A 58 15.71 4.82 2.76
CA ASN A 58 15.88 4.33 4.12
C ASN A 58 16.54 2.95 4.06
N GLU A 59 17.79 2.91 4.44
CA GLU A 59 18.61 1.72 4.42
C GLU A 59 18.02 0.62 5.31
N ALA A 60 18.00 -0.63 4.82
CA ALA A 60 17.58 -1.77 5.62
C ALA A 60 18.69 -2.11 6.64
N ILE A 61 18.29 -2.42 7.86
CA ILE A 61 19.17 -2.80 8.96
C ILE A 61 18.83 -4.20 9.49
N THR A 62 19.81 -4.89 9.98
CA THR A 62 19.62 -6.19 10.65
C THR A 62 18.98 -6.02 12.04
N PRO A 63 18.32 -7.05 12.60
CA PRO A 63 17.84 -7.02 13.99
C PRO A 63 18.94 -6.70 15.00
N GLN A 64 20.17 -7.14 14.78
CA GLN A 64 21.32 -6.87 15.62
C GLN A 64 21.69 -5.38 15.62
N GLU A 65 21.70 -4.77 14.44
CA GLU A 65 21.92 -3.31 14.29
C GLU A 65 20.78 -2.50 14.91
N PHE A 66 19.53 -2.93 14.70
CA PHE A 66 18.37 -2.33 15.34
C PHE A 66 18.52 -2.32 16.87
N PHE A 67 18.89 -3.42 17.49
CA PHE A 67 19.12 -3.47 18.94
C PHE A 67 20.33 -2.66 19.39
N LYS A 68 21.37 -2.49 18.57
CA LYS A 68 22.50 -1.58 18.87
C LYS A 68 22.07 -0.12 18.87
N ILE A 69 21.30 0.29 17.89
CA ILE A 69 20.74 1.66 17.81
C ILE A 69 19.89 1.93 19.06
N ARG A 70 19.01 1.00 19.41
CA ARG A 70 18.19 1.08 20.60
C ARG A 70 19.01 1.21 21.89
N LYS A 71 20.09 0.45 22.07
CA LYS A 71 20.94 0.47 23.26
C LYS A 71 21.72 1.77 23.41
N ARG A 72 22.14 2.42 22.32
CA ARG A 72 22.87 3.70 22.36
C ARG A 72 22.08 4.82 23.01
N VAL A 73 20.77 4.76 22.90
CA VAL A 73 19.86 5.78 23.42
C VAL A 73 19.49 5.52 24.88
N THR A 74 19.54 4.28 25.34
CA THR A 74 19.11 3.90 26.70
C THR A 74 20.21 3.91 27.76
N GLY A 75 21.34 4.57 27.55
CA GLY A 75 22.48 4.63 28.47
C GLY A 75 22.22 5.15 29.88
N LYS A 76 20.99 5.51 30.24
CA LYS A 76 20.53 5.84 31.58
C LYS A 76 19.12 5.29 31.81
N ARG A 77 18.99 4.37 32.81
CA ARG A 77 17.76 3.89 33.44
C ARG A 77 16.53 3.71 32.53
N ARG A 78 15.90 2.52 32.60
CA ARG A 78 14.58 2.14 32.09
C ARG A 78 13.55 3.27 32.09
N THR A 79 13.64 4.20 31.17
CA THR A 79 12.53 5.02 30.76
C THR A 79 11.94 4.37 29.51
N SER A 80 10.64 4.16 29.51
CA SER A 80 9.88 3.52 28.41
C SER A 80 9.82 4.38 27.14
N THR A 81 10.48 5.50 27.11
CA THR A 81 10.56 6.45 26.01
C THR A 81 11.88 6.28 25.27
N PHE A 82 11.78 5.94 24.02
CA PHE A 82 12.92 5.95 23.10
C PHE A 82 13.12 7.40 22.63
N ASP A 83 14.31 7.97 22.85
CA ASP A 83 14.62 9.34 22.44
C ASP A 83 14.58 9.53 20.91
N ASN A 84 14.55 8.45 20.12
CA ASN A 84 14.46 8.44 18.66
C ASN A 84 13.13 7.87 18.15
N GLU A 85 12.06 7.95 18.93
CA GLU A 85 10.74 7.54 18.46
C GLU A 85 10.21 8.51 17.40
N PHE A 86 9.52 7.95 16.44
CA PHE A 86 8.87 8.70 15.38
C PHE A 86 7.62 8.00 14.88
N ASP A 87 6.75 8.77 14.26
CA ASP A 87 5.57 8.29 13.55
C ASP A 87 6.01 7.77 12.20
N GLY A 88 5.67 6.54 11.86
CA GLY A 88 6.10 5.97 10.59
C GLY A 88 5.54 4.59 10.30
N VAL A 89 6.00 4.07 9.17
CA VAL A 89 5.77 2.69 8.73
C VAL A 89 7.10 1.93 8.86
N TYR A 90 7.02 0.68 9.24
CA TYR A 90 8.15 -0.23 9.27
C TYR A 90 7.86 -1.47 8.43
N ILE A 91 8.91 -2.00 7.81
CA ILE A 91 8.90 -3.22 7.03
C ILE A 91 9.86 -4.19 7.70
N ILE A 92 9.37 -5.37 8.06
CA ILE A 92 10.18 -6.48 8.56
C ILE A 92 10.17 -7.55 7.47
N TYR A 93 11.31 -7.79 6.87
CA TYR A 93 11.50 -8.73 5.79
C TYR A 93 12.21 -9.98 6.27
N ASN A 94 11.56 -11.13 6.14
CA ASN A 94 12.18 -12.44 6.34
C ASN A 94 12.85 -12.85 5.03
N ILE A 95 14.17 -12.76 4.99
CA ILE A 95 14.99 -13.10 3.81
C ILE A 95 14.88 -14.58 3.50
N THR A 96 14.86 -15.44 4.54
CA THR A 96 14.84 -16.90 4.39
C THR A 96 13.58 -17.40 3.69
N LYS A 97 12.43 -16.76 3.97
CA LYS A 97 11.12 -17.18 3.45
C LYS A 97 10.59 -16.28 2.33
N ASP A 98 11.29 -15.19 2.02
CA ASP A 98 10.82 -14.12 1.10
C ASP A 98 9.43 -13.58 1.50
N MET A 99 9.26 -13.27 2.80
CA MET A 99 7.99 -12.82 3.36
C MET A 99 8.13 -11.48 4.07
N TYR A 100 7.14 -10.63 3.89
CA TYR A 100 7.12 -9.28 4.48
C TYR A 100 6.05 -9.16 5.56
N TYR A 101 6.39 -8.42 6.62
CA TYR A 101 5.45 -7.83 7.55
C TYR A 101 5.55 -6.32 7.49
N VAL A 102 4.43 -5.66 7.29
CA VAL A 102 4.35 -4.19 7.27
C VAL A 102 3.44 -3.73 8.38
N GLY A 103 3.84 -2.70 9.10
CA GLY A 103 3.01 -2.09 10.12
C GLY A 103 3.30 -0.61 10.28
N GLN A 104 2.40 0.07 10.98
CA GLN A 104 2.53 1.48 11.34
C GLN A 104 2.54 1.68 12.85
N SER A 105 3.15 2.77 13.28
CA SER A 105 3.10 3.19 14.69
C SER A 105 3.45 4.67 14.83
N LYS A 106 2.92 5.30 15.87
CA LYS A 106 3.45 6.58 16.40
C LYS A 106 4.74 6.38 17.21
N HIS A 107 5.08 5.12 17.50
CA HIS A 107 6.27 4.72 18.26
C HIS A 107 6.92 3.53 17.54
N VAL A 108 7.54 3.81 16.38
CA VAL A 108 8.04 2.76 15.47
C VAL A 108 9.10 1.89 16.12
N MET A 109 10.05 2.47 16.84
CA MET A 109 11.13 1.71 17.50
C MET A 109 10.59 0.76 18.57
N ALA A 110 9.65 1.23 19.41
CA ALA A 110 9.00 0.39 20.41
C ALA A 110 8.19 -0.73 19.75
N ARG A 111 7.50 -0.43 18.66
CA ARG A 111 6.65 -1.41 17.98
C ARG A 111 7.46 -2.51 17.28
N VAL A 112 8.52 -2.16 16.57
CA VAL A 112 9.45 -3.13 15.97
C VAL A 112 10.09 -4.01 17.04
N ASN A 113 10.53 -3.40 18.15
CA ASN A 113 11.04 -4.17 19.29
C ASN A 113 10.02 -5.20 19.80
N SER A 114 8.74 -4.85 19.89
CA SER A 114 7.69 -5.77 20.33
C SER A 114 7.58 -6.98 19.40
N HIS A 115 7.73 -6.80 18.09
CA HIS A 115 7.74 -7.91 17.14
C HIS A 115 8.93 -8.84 17.35
N LEU A 116 10.12 -8.31 17.56
CA LEU A 116 11.35 -9.09 17.74
C LEU A 116 11.49 -9.72 19.14
N THR A 117 10.64 -9.34 20.10
CA THR A 117 10.69 -9.85 21.48
C THR A 117 9.44 -10.65 21.88
N GLY A 118 8.57 -10.98 20.94
CA GLY A 118 7.40 -11.84 21.17
C GLY A 118 6.13 -11.14 21.67
N HIS A 119 6.12 -9.80 21.71
CA HIS A 119 4.96 -9.02 22.14
C HIS A 119 4.18 -8.39 20.97
N GLY A 120 4.52 -8.74 19.73
CA GLY A 120 3.91 -8.24 18.51
C GLY A 120 3.27 -9.34 17.67
N ASN A 121 3.70 -9.48 16.40
CA ASN A 121 3.25 -10.55 15.52
C ASN A 121 3.95 -11.85 15.91
N GLY A 122 3.16 -12.87 16.27
CA GLY A 122 3.69 -14.16 16.76
C GLY A 122 4.43 -14.95 15.69
N ASP A 123 3.98 -14.85 14.42
CA ASP A 123 4.59 -15.59 13.31
C ASP A 123 5.98 -15.01 12.98
N VAL A 124 6.10 -13.68 12.93
CA VAL A 124 7.40 -12.98 12.77
C VAL A 124 8.36 -13.35 13.90
N TYR A 125 7.87 -13.36 15.16
CA TYR A 125 8.70 -13.70 16.31
C TYR A 125 9.14 -15.16 16.27
N ALA A 126 8.25 -16.08 15.93
CA ALA A 126 8.56 -17.50 15.85
C ALA A 126 9.69 -17.75 14.84
N ASP A 127 9.56 -17.23 13.63
CA ASP A 127 10.56 -17.39 12.59
C ASP A 127 11.91 -16.76 12.96
N TYR A 128 11.87 -15.53 13.52
CA TYR A 128 13.08 -14.87 14.03
C TYR A 128 13.77 -15.69 15.14
N LYS A 129 13.00 -16.21 16.08
CA LYS A 129 13.51 -17.03 17.18
C LYS A 129 14.10 -18.35 16.70
N TYR A 130 13.54 -18.93 15.64
CA TYR A 130 14.04 -20.19 15.06
C TYR A 130 15.24 -20.00 14.12
N GLY A 131 15.68 -18.76 13.88
CA GLY A 131 16.96 -18.47 13.22
C GLY A 131 16.84 -18.02 11.78
N ASP A 132 15.63 -17.68 11.31
CA ASP A 132 15.48 -17.04 10.00
C ASP A 132 16.21 -15.69 9.98
N GLU A 133 16.73 -15.33 8.83
CA GLU A 133 17.38 -14.03 8.60
C GLU A 133 16.38 -12.94 8.30
N PHE A 134 16.56 -11.77 8.93
CA PHE A 134 15.65 -10.64 8.81
C PHE A 134 16.35 -9.32 8.51
N GLU A 135 15.65 -8.49 7.75
CA GLU A 135 15.96 -7.08 7.56
C GLU A 135 14.79 -6.19 7.98
N ILE A 136 15.09 -4.99 8.44
CA ILE A 136 14.13 -4.02 8.94
C ILE A 136 14.35 -2.70 8.22
N THR A 137 13.31 -2.18 7.58
CA THR A 137 13.32 -0.83 7.02
C THR A 137 12.35 0.05 7.81
N LEU A 138 12.82 1.22 8.23
CA LEU A 138 12.07 2.19 9.02
C LEU A 138 11.81 3.43 8.18
N ILE A 139 10.54 3.79 7.96
CA ILE A 139 10.17 4.90 7.08
C ILE A 139 9.37 5.93 7.87
N PRO A 140 9.98 7.10 8.22
CA PRO A 140 9.27 8.16 8.90
C PRO A 140 8.12 8.73 8.06
N LEU A 141 6.99 9.05 8.70
CA LEU A 141 5.88 9.76 8.05
C LEU A 141 6.30 11.17 7.62
N LYS A 142 7.12 11.83 8.43
CA LYS A 142 7.69 13.13 8.11
C LYS A 142 8.50 13.03 6.81
N GLU A 143 8.25 13.94 5.89
CA GLU A 143 8.91 14.00 4.56
C GLU A 143 8.62 12.82 3.62
N SER A 144 7.70 11.93 3.99
CA SER A 144 7.27 10.82 3.13
C SER A 144 6.36 11.26 1.98
N GLY A 145 5.74 12.43 2.11
CA GLY A 145 4.70 12.92 1.20
C GLY A 145 3.33 12.25 1.42
N TYR A 146 3.17 11.49 2.52
CA TYR A 146 1.87 10.98 2.97
C TYR A 146 1.28 11.88 4.04
N SER A 147 -0.04 12.04 4.01
CA SER A 147 -0.81 12.82 5.00
C SER A 147 -1.22 11.98 6.22
N SER A 148 -1.20 10.65 6.11
CA SER A 148 -1.58 9.77 7.21
C SER A 148 -0.80 8.46 7.22
N LEU A 149 -0.63 7.90 8.41
CA LEU A 149 -0.02 6.57 8.60
C LEU A 149 -0.84 5.46 7.93
N ASN A 150 -2.17 5.52 8.01
CA ASN A 150 -3.05 4.51 7.41
C ASN A 150 -2.84 4.41 5.89
N ALA A 151 -2.79 5.56 5.19
CA ALA A 151 -2.57 5.58 3.75
C ALA A 151 -1.18 5.05 3.38
N MET A 152 -0.16 5.41 4.15
CA MET A 152 1.21 4.97 3.94
C MET A 152 1.37 3.46 4.20
N GLU A 153 0.78 2.93 5.28
CA GLU A 153 0.79 1.50 5.60
C GLU A 153 0.10 0.69 4.50
N LYS A 154 -1.11 1.09 4.11
CA LYS A 154 -1.90 0.41 3.08
C LYS A 154 -1.14 0.30 1.75
N ASP A 155 -0.56 1.40 1.29
CA ASP A 155 0.23 1.42 0.05
C ASP A 155 1.51 0.58 0.17
N THR A 156 2.10 0.51 1.37
CA THR A 156 3.28 -0.32 1.64
C THR A 156 2.92 -1.81 1.67
N ILE A 157 1.81 -2.19 2.32
CA ILE A 157 1.30 -3.57 2.30
C ILE A 157 1.02 -4.05 0.88
N ASP A 158 0.37 -3.19 0.07
CA ASP A 158 0.08 -3.48 -1.35
C ASP A 158 1.35 -3.57 -2.21
N MET A 159 2.38 -2.78 -1.89
CA MET A 159 3.65 -2.80 -2.63
C MET A 159 4.42 -4.10 -2.42
N TYR A 160 4.44 -4.60 -1.19
CA TYR A 160 5.21 -5.79 -0.80
C TYR A 160 4.39 -7.08 -0.77
N ASP A 161 3.12 -7.05 -1.24
CA ASP A 161 2.19 -8.18 -1.17
C ASP A 161 2.10 -8.79 0.24
N ALA A 162 2.34 -8.00 1.29
CA ALA A 162 2.51 -8.46 2.66
C ALA A 162 1.25 -9.11 3.24
N TYR A 163 0.06 -8.81 2.70
CA TYR A 163 -1.20 -9.46 3.05
C TYR A 163 -1.39 -10.80 2.33
N THR A 164 -1.03 -10.90 1.05
CA THR A 164 -1.31 -12.10 0.24
C THR A 164 -0.21 -13.14 0.32
N LYS A 165 1.03 -12.72 0.54
CA LYS A 165 2.23 -13.57 0.54
C LYS A 165 3.11 -13.38 1.78
N GLY A 166 2.70 -12.53 2.73
CA GLY A 166 3.49 -12.20 3.91
C GLY A 166 2.76 -12.48 5.22
N TYR A 167 3.19 -11.80 6.26
CA TYR A 167 2.71 -11.98 7.64
C TYR A 167 1.51 -11.09 8.02
N ASN A 168 1.08 -10.16 7.14
CA ASN A 168 -0.05 -9.31 7.43
C ASN A 168 -1.36 -10.08 7.35
N ARG A 169 -2.23 -9.93 8.35
CA ARG A 169 -3.56 -10.56 8.39
C ARG A 169 -4.66 -9.64 7.87
N THR A 170 -4.35 -8.37 7.62
CA THR A 170 -5.24 -7.35 7.07
C THR A 170 -4.52 -6.52 6.01
N ARG A 171 -5.31 -5.78 5.22
CA ARG A 171 -4.78 -4.87 4.19
C ARG A 171 -4.43 -3.48 4.73
N GLY A 172 -4.25 -3.35 6.02
CA GLY A 172 -4.03 -2.08 6.72
C GLY A 172 -5.26 -1.59 7.46
N ASN A 173 -5.09 -0.53 8.24
CA ASN A 173 -6.18 0.12 8.96
C ASN A 173 -6.96 1.05 8.01
N GLU A 174 -8.28 1.15 8.20
CA GLU A 174 -9.16 2.09 7.49
C GLU A 174 -9.15 3.48 8.13
#